data_ce8df122c8a899ef8c9b4c57d9131aa0
#
_entry.id   ce8df122c8a899ef8c9b4c57d9131aa0
#
_cell.length_a   1.000
_cell.length_b   1.000
_cell.length_c   1.000
_cell.angle_alpha   90.00
_cell.angle_beta   90.00
_cell.angle_gamma   90.00
#
_symmetry.space_group_name_H-M   'P 1'
#
loop_
_entity.id
_entity.type
_entity.pdbx_description
1 polymer ?
#
loop_
_entity_poly.entity_id
_entity_poly.type
_entity_poly.pdbx_seq_one_letter_code
_entity_poly.pdbx_strand_id
1 'polypeptide(L)'
;TGTVSYVDGDRMVITVPDSAPLLELQQADVPVGVQLSFDETSYKMMFDALDRTMKAKNNRLAYLRDLFYSHRKAERYSFEPMRFPWLNPTQEQAVNEVLWAKDVAIVHGPPGTGKTTTLVEAINETLMRESQVLVCAQSNMAVDWISEKLVDRGINVLRIGNPTRVNDKMLGFTYERRFESHPDYPQLWAIR
;
A
#
# COMPACT_ATOMS: atom_id res chain seq x y z
N THR A 1 7.39 -22.72 -5.35
CA THR A 1 6.57 -22.26 -4.19
C THR A 1 5.17 -21.94 -4.64
N GLY A 2 4.15 -22.26 -3.80
CA GLY A 2 2.76 -21.96 -4.05
C GLY A 2 2.09 -21.35 -2.81
N THR A 3 0.88 -20.86 -2.98
CA THR A 3 0.07 -20.32 -1.88
C THR A 3 -1.12 -21.24 -1.64
N VAL A 4 -1.37 -21.61 -0.38
CA VAL A 4 -2.57 -22.36 -0.01
C VAL A 4 -3.78 -21.46 -0.20
N SER A 5 -4.67 -21.86 -1.11
CA SER A 5 -5.88 -21.10 -1.43
C SER A 5 -7.09 -21.61 -0.66
N TYR A 6 -7.13 -22.90 -0.35
CA TYR A 6 -8.26 -23.52 0.30
C TYR A 6 -7.86 -24.82 0.99
N VAL A 7 -8.44 -25.09 2.16
CA VAL A 7 -8.28 -26.35 2.91
C VAL A 7 -9.66 -26.81 3.36
N ASP A 8 -9.99 -28.07 3.07
CA ASP A 8 -11.23 -28.70 3.51
C ASP A 8 -10.95 -30.18 3.87
N GLY A 9 -10.99 -30.51 5.14
CA GLY A 9 -10.67 -31.82 5.66
C GLY A 9 -9.27 -32.28 5.25
N ASP A 10 -9.21 -33.32 4.44
CA ASP A 10 -7.99 -33.94 3.90
C ASP A 10 -7.55 -33.35 2.54
N ARG A 11 -8.23 -32.33 2.04
CA ARG A 11 -7.97 -31.69 0.74
C ARG A 11 -7.35 -30.33 0.95
N MET A 12 -6.31 -30.06 0.16
CA MET A 12 -5.65 -28.75 0.10
C MET A 12 -5.50 -28.30 -1.34
N VAL A 13 -5.91 -27.08 -1.63
CA VAL A 13 -5.72 -26.43 -2.94
C VAL A 13 -4.59 -25.45 -2.83
N ILE A 14 -3.55 -25.62 -3.67
CA ILE A 14 -2.39 -24.75 -3.71
C ILE A 14 -2.33 -24.10 -5.09
N THR A 15 -2.34 -22.77 -5.11
CA THR A 15 -2.14 -21.99 -6.33
C THR A 15 -0.65 -21.77 -6.53
N VAL A 16 -0.14 -22.14 -7.68
CA VAL A 16 1.24 -21.89 -8.11
C VAL A 16 1.26 -20.83 -9.22
N PRO A 17 2.26 -19.94 -9.23
CA PRO A 17 2.34 -18.85 -10.22
C PRO A 17 2.74 -19.33 -11.62
N ASP A 18 3.29 -20.55 -11.72
CA ASP A 18 3.79 -21.13 -12.98
C ASP A 18 3.37 -22.60 -13.08
N SER A 19 3.13 -23.06 -14.30
CA SER A 19 2.79 -24.46 -14.61
C SER A 19 3.99 -25.42 -14.61
N ALA A 20 5.21 -24.92 -14.73
CA ALA A 20 6.42 -25.76 -14.77
C ALA A 20 6.56 -26.69 -13.54
N PRO A 21 6.36 -26.23 -12.30
CA PRO A 21 6.38 -27.11 -11.13
C PRO A 21 5.31 -28.20 -11.15
N LEU A 22 4.17 -27.97 -11.80
CA LEU A 22 3.09 -28.98 -11.90
C LEU A 22 3.49 -30.14 -12.81
N LEU A 23 4.19 -29.84 -13.91
CA LEU A 23 4.69 -30.87 -14.83
C LEU A 23 5.77 -31.72 -14.17
N GLU A 24 6.67 -31.11 -13.39
CA GLU A 24 7.68 -31.83 -12.61
C GLU A 24 7.03 -32.75 -11.57
N LEU A 25 6.00 -32.27 -10.86
CA LEU A 25 5.27 -33.04 -9.86
C LEU A 25 4.50 -34.22 -10.48
N GLN A 26 3.93 -34.04 -11.68
CA GLN A 26 3.22 -35.12 -12.40
C GLN A 26 4.18 -36.23 -12.93
N GLN A 27 5.44 -35.87 -13.18
CA GLN A 27 6.46 -36.78 -13.67
C GLN A 27 7.30 -37.43 -12.56
N ALA A 28 7.09 -37.00 -11.32
CA ALA A 28 7.85 -37.50 -10.18
C ALA A 28 7.43 -38.93 -9.81
N ASP A 29 8.35 -39.86 -9.84
CA ASP A 29 8.18 -41.26 -9.40
C ASP A 29 8.30 -41.44 -7.88
N VAL A 30 8.25 -40.35 -7.12
CA VAL A 30 8.41 -40.33 -5.67
C VAL A 30 7.20 -39.69 -5.00
N PRO A 31 6.85 -40.08 -3.75
CA PRO A 31 5.80 -39.40 -3.00
C PRO A 31 6.09 -37.91 -2.85
N VAL A 32 5.11 -37.10 -3.21
CA VAL A 32 5.20 -35.63 -3.14
C VAL A 32 4.47 -35.14 -1.90
N GLY A 33 5.07 -34.20 -1.20
CA GLY A 33 4.49 -33.59 -0.01
C GLY A 33 4.48 -32.08 -0.07
N VAL A 34 3.80 -31.47 0.89
CA VAL A 34 3.75 -30.02 1.07
C VAL A 34 4.48 -29.67 2.36
N GLN A 35 5.41 -28.75 2.26
CA GLN A 35 6.11 -28.20 3.42
C GLN A 35 5.76 -26.72 3.57
N LEU A 36 5.38 -26.32 4.77
CA LEU A 36 5.18 -24.91 5.09
C LEU A 36 6.52 -24.17 5.03
N SER A 37 6.58 -23.14 4.24
CA SER A 37 7.75 -22.27 4.11
C SER A 37 7.38 -20.84 4.45
N PHE A 38 8.31 -20.10 5.03
CA PHE A 38 8.16 -18.67 5.22
C PHE A 38 8.30 -17.95 3.87
N ASP A 39 7.47 -16.92 3.65
CA ASP A 39 7.63 -16.03 2.51
C ASP A 39 8.86 -15.13 2.71
N GLU A 40 9.98 -15.52 2.12
CA GLU A 40 11.22 -14.75 2.15
C GLU A 40 11.18 -13.52 1.22
N THR A 41 10.20 -13.42 0.34
CA THR A 41 10.11 -12.37 -0.69
C THR A 41 10.07 -10.99 -0.05
N SER A 42 9.27 -10.84 1.00
CA SER A 42 9.18 -9.56 1.73
C SER A 42 10.52 -9.15 2.35
N TYR A 43 11.24 -10.10 2.93
CA TYR A 43 12.58 -9.83 3.51
C TYR A 43 13.60 -9.47 2.43
N LYS A 44 13.61 -10.16 1.30
CA LYS A 44 14.47 -9.81 0.16
C LYS A 44 14.21 -8.39 -0.32
N MET A 45 12.94 -8.02 -0.48
CA MET A 45 12.56 -6.65 -0.85
C MET A 45 13.01 -5.61 0.19
N MET A 46 12.94 -5.93 1.48
CA MET A 46 13.41 -5.05 2.56
C MET A 46 14.93 -4.87 2.50
N PHE A 47 15.69 -5.94 2.28
CA PHE A 47 17.16 -5.87 2.11
C PHE A 47 17.54 -5.06 0.88
N ASP A 48 16.87 -5.25 -0.25
CA ASP A 48 17.09 -4.46 -1.47
C ASP A 48 16.80 -2.98 -1.24
N ALA A 49 15.73 -2.64 -0.51
CA ALA A 49 15.39 -1.27 -0.17
C ALA A 49 16.46 -0.62 0.73
N LEU A 50 16.97 -1.36 1.72
CA LEU A 50 18.08 -0.90 2.57
C LEU A 50 19.35 -0.67 1.75
N ASP A 51 19.71 -1.61 0.89
CA ASP A 51 20.91 -1.48 0.05
C ASP A 51 20.83 -0.25 -0.88
N ARG A 52 19.66 -0.05 -1.54
CA ARG A 52 19.40 1.17 -2.33
C ARG A 52 19.53 2.43 -1.50
N THR A 53 18.99 2.42 -0.27
CA THR A 53 19.04 3.58 0.63
C THR A 53 20.47 3.89 1.04
N MET A 54 21.27 2.87 1.37
CA MET A 54 22.69 3.05 1.73
C MET A 54 23.52 3.57 0.56
N LYS A 55 23.26 3.07 -0.64
CA LYS A 55 23.98 3.46 -1.87
C LYS A 55 23.52 4.78 -2.48
N ALA A 56 22.37 5.31 -2.05
CA ALA A 56 21.81 6.54 -2.61
C ALA A 56 22.77 7.74 -2.46
N LYS A 57 22.96 8.50 -3.56
CA LYS A 57 23.83 9.69 -3.61
C LYS A 57 23.14 10.77 -4.44
N ASN A 58 23.22 12.02 -3.97
CA ASN A 58 22.76 13.22 -4.68
C ASN A 58 21.29 13.17 -5.16
N ASN A 59 20.42 12.49 -4.43
CA ASN A 59 18.99 12.39 -4.72
C ASN A 59 18.15 12.53 -3.44
N ARG A 60 16.81 12.59 -3.60
CA ARG A 60 15.88 12.74 -2.48
C ARG A 60 15.99 11.61 -1.45
N LEU A 61 16.27 10.38 -1.86
CA LEU A 61 16.45 9.23 -0.96
C LEU A 61 17.67 9.43 -0.05
N ALA A 62 18.81 9.89 -0.61
CA ALA A 62 20.00 10.22 0.18
C ALA A 62 19.72 11.34 1.18
N TYR A 63 19.00 12.39 0.74
CA TYR A 63 18.59 13.50 1.61
C TYR A 63 17.74 13.00 2.79
N LEU A 64 16.72 12.18 2.54
CA LEU A 64 15.85 11.63 3.59
C LEU A 64 16.59 10.68 4.52
N ARG A 65 17.50 9.84 3.99
CA ARG A 65 18.39 9.02 4.82
C ARG A 65 19.16 9.88 5.80
N ASP A 66 19.83 10.92 5.32
CA ASP A 66 20.67 11.81 6.15
C ASP A 66 19.82 12.55 7.19
N LEU A 67 18.57 12.88 6.86
CA LEU A 67 17.61 13.46 7.80
C LEU A 67 17.24 12.47 8.91
N PHE A 68 16.94 11.21 8.59
CA PHE A 68 16.63 10.17 9.59
C PHE A 68 17.82 9.86 10.52
N TYR A 69 19.04 10.03 10.04
CA TYR A 69 20.25 9.91 10.87
C TYR A 69 20.65 11.22 11.56
N SER A 70 19.78 12.21 11.59
CA SER A 70 19.99 13.51 12.24
C SER A 70 21.15 14.33 11.67
N HIS A 71 21.60 14.01 10.47
CA HIS A 71 22.63 14.83 9.78
C HIS A 71 22.03 16.09 9.17
N ARG A 72 20.70 16.16 9.07
CA ARG A 72 19.93 17.30 8.57
C ARG A 72 18.69 17.52 9.43
N LYS A 73 18.19 18.75 9.46
CA LYS A 73 16.92 19.09 10.09
C LYS A 73 15.79 19.02 9.05
N ALA A 74 14.64 18.50 9.46
CA ALA A 74 13.44 18.53 8.65
C ALA A 74 12.95 19.97 8.43
N GLU A 75 12.54 20.28 7.22
CA GLU A 75 11.97 21.58 6.87
C GLU A 75 10.46 21.60 7.05
N ARG A 76 9.94 22.80 7.29
CA ARG A 76 8.50 23.04 7.48
C ARG A 76 8.03 24.24 6.66
N TYR A 77 6.76 24.18 6.22
CA TYR A 77 6.04 25.35 5.74
C TYR A 77 5.57 26.17 6.95
N SER A 78 5.33 27.47 6.71
CA SER A 78 4.77 28.39 7.69
C SER A 78 3.50 28.99 7.12
N PHE A 79 2.35 28.56 7.63
CA PHE A 79 1.03 29.13 7.34
C PHE A 79 0.12 28.94 8.55
N GLU A 80 -0.98 29.68 8.58
CA GLU A 80 -1.97 29.62 9.67
C GLU A 80 -2.57 28.22 9.78
N PRO A 81 -2.79 27.72 11.02
CA PRO A 81 -3.37 26.40 11.23
C PRO A 81 -4.80 26.34 10.69
N MET A 82 -5.11 25.26 9.99
CA MET A 82 -6.45 24.98 9.52
C MET A 82 -7.31 24.44 10.66
N ARG A 83 -8.61 24.73 10.63
CA ARG A 83 -9.60 24.29 11.60
C ARG A 83 -10.46 23.17 11.03
N PHE A 84 -10.62 22.11 11.84
CA PHE A 84 -11.41 20.92 11.51
C PHE A 84 -12.43 20.65 12.63
N PRO A 85 -13.62 21.27 12.59
CA PRO A 85 -14.61 21.16 13.68
C PRO A 85 -15.07 19.74 14.01
N TRP A 86 -14.89 18.80 13.07
CA TRP A 86 -15.22 17.38 13.22
C TRP A 86 -14.10 16.53 13.83
N LEU A 87 -12.93 17.10 14.05
CA LEU A 87 -11.80 16.46 14.70
C LEU A 87 -11.67 16.93 16.14
N ASN A 88 -11.15 16.09 17.02
CA ASN A 88 -10.74 16.57 18.33
C ASN A 88 -9.46 17.42 18.23
N PRO A 89 -9.11 18.22 19.26
CA PRO A 89 -7.95 19.13 19.19
C PRO A 89 -6.63 18.45 18.86
N THR A 90 -6.41 17.22 19.38
CA THR A 90 -5.17 16.47 19.12
C THR A 90 -5.12 15.97 17.68
N GLN A 91 -6.23 15.52 17.13
CA GLN A 91 -6.33 15.12 15.73
C GLN A 91 -6.16 16.32 14.78
N GLU A 92 -6.81 17.45 15.10
CA GLU A 92 -6.64 18.71 14.35
C GLU A 92 -5.18 19.14 14.33
N GLN A 93 -4.51 19.12 15.49
CA GLN A 93 -3.07 19.40 15.55
C GLN A 93 -2.25 18.44 14.69
N ALA A 94 -2.54 17.14 14.77
CA ALA A 94 -1.81 16.14 13.97
C ALA A 94 -1.97 16.36 12.46
N VAL A 95 -3.16 16.72 11.98
CA VAL A 95 -3.37 17.07 10.56
C VAL A 95 -2.55 18.29 10.20
N ASN A 96 -2.58 19.36 11.01
CA ASN A 96 -1.79 20.55 10.74
C ASN A 96 -0.28 20.26 10.71
N GLU A 97 0.23 19.41 11.60
CA GLU A 97 1.64 18.99 11.60
C GLU A 97 2.02 18.26 10.29
N VAL A 98 1.14 17.41 9.76
CA VAL A 98 1.34 16.77 8.46
C VAL A 98 1.37 17.81 7.33
N LEU A 99 0.46 18.77 7.35
CA LEU A 99 0.36 19.79 6.30
C LEU A 99 1.55 20.74 6.30
N TRP A 100 2.11 21.05 7.47
CA TRP A 100 3.32 21.89 7.57
C TRP A 100 4.60 21.17 7.18
N ALA A 101 4.63 19.84 7.22
CA ALA A 101 5.84 19.10 6.90
C ALA A 101 6.20 19.20 5.41
N LYS A 102 7.45 19.57 5.11
CA LYS A 102 8.04 19.46 3.77
C LYS A 102 8.69 18.10 3.53
N ASP A 103 9.19 17.50 4.60
CA ASP A 103 10.01 16.29 4.52
C ASP A 103 9.32 15.09 5.15
N VAL A 104 9.04 15.16 6.44
CA VAL A 104 8.53 14.05 7.26
C VAL A 104 7.62 14.58 8.35
N ALA A 105 6.50 13.92 8.56
CA ALA A 105 5.67 14.03 9.76
C ALA A 105 5.42 12.63 10.32
N ILE A 106 5.44 12.50 11.65
CA ILE A 106 5.17 11.25 12.35
C ILE A 106 3.90 11.44 13.19
N VAL A 107 2.84 10.68 12.85
CA VAL A 107 1.61 10.65 13.63
C VAL A 107 1.58 9.35 14.42
N HIS A 108 1.84 9.45 15.72
CA HIS A 108 1.83 8.32 16.64
C HIS A 108 0.59 8.35 17.53
N GLY A 109 0.04 7.17 17.81
CA GLY A 109 -1.08 7.05 18.75
C GLY A 109 -1.42 5.59 19.04
N PRO A 110 -1.90 5.27 20.26
CA PRO A 110 -2.38 3.93 20.63
C PRO A 110 -3.52 3.44 19.74
N PRO A 111 -3.86 2.14 19.78
CA PRO A 111 -5.07 1.64 19.15
C PRO A 111 -6.33 2.39 19.63
N GLY A 112 -7.29 2.63 18.74
CA GLY A 112 -8.56 3.28 19.06
C GLY A 112 -8.53 4.81 19.15
N THR A 113 -7.40 5.48 18.96
CA THR A 113 -7.30 6.96 19.03
C THR A 113 -7.77 7.71 17.78
N GLY A 114 -8.29 6.98 16.78
CA GLY A 114 -8.77 7.59 15.53
C GLY A 114 -7.66 7.95 14.54
N LYS A 115 -6.49 7.28 14.60
CA LYS A 115 -5.39 7.52 13.64
C LYS A 115 -5.83 7.50 12.18
N THR A 116 -6.67 6.54 11.81
CA THR A 116 -7.15 6.42 10.42
C THR A 116 -8.00 7.61 10.01
N THR A 117 -8.88 8.09 10.89
CA THR A 117 -9.67 9.31 10.65
C THR A 117 -8.76 10.52 10.43
N THR A 118 -7.75 10.67 11.29
CA THR A 118 -6.73 11.72 11.18
C THR A 118 -5.96 11.61 9.86
N LEU A 119 -5.55 10.38 9.48
CA LEU A 119 -4.80 10.14 8.26
C LEU A 119 -5.64 10.42 7.02
N VAL A 120 -6.90 9.99 6.99
CA VAL A 120 -7.83 10.26 5.88
C VAL A 120 -8.02 11.76 5.68
N GLU A 121 -8.17 12.52 6.76
CA GLU A 121 -8.26 13.98 6.70
C GLU A 121 -6.96 14.61 6.18
N ALA A 122 -5.82 14.20 6.71
CA ALA A 122 -4.52 14.68 6.26
C ALA A 122 -4.29 14.40 4.75
N ILE A 123 -4.70 13.22 4.26
CA ILE A 123 -4.62 12.87 2.83
C ILE A 123 -5.54 13.78 2.01
N ASN A 124 -6.79 13.98 2.45
CA ASN A 124 -7.76 14.84 1.77
C ASN A 124 -7.20 16.26 1.61
N GLU A 125 -6.71 16.85 2.69
CA GLU A 125 -6.13 18.19 2.66
C GLU A 125 -4.83 18.26 1.84
N THR A 126 -4.01 17.21 1.89
CA THR A 126 -2.79 17.15 1.07
C THR A 126 -3.12 17.14 -0.43
N LEU A 127 -4.18 16.47 -0.85
CA LEU A 127 -4.65 16.44 -2.25
C LEU A 127 -5.16 17.79 -2.75
N MET A 128 -5.42 18.77 -1.87
CA MET A 128 -5.76 20.14 -2.30
C MET A 128 -4.55 20.88 -2.90
N ARG A 129 -3.34 20.43 -2.61
CA ARG A 129 -2.09 21.02 -3.10
C ARG A 129 -1.20 20.08 -3.89
N GLU A 130 -1.40 18.78 -3.75
CA GLU A 130 -0.59 17.74 -4.41
C GLU A 130 -1.45 17.01 -5.44
N SER A 131 -0.86 16.67 -6.57
CA SER A 131 -1.56 15.95 -7.63
C SER A 131 -1.81 14.48 -7.31
N GLN A 132 -0.97 13.88 -6.49
CA GLN A 132 -1.03 12.47 -6.12
C GLN A 132 -0.50 12.21 -4.71
N VAL A 133 -1.13 11.27 -4.02
CA VAL A 133 -0.66 10.76 -2.72
C VAL A 133 -0.56 9.23 -2.79
N LEU A 134 0.60 8.68 -2.45
CA LEU A 134 0.79 7.24 -2.33
C LEU A 134 0.56 6.81 -0.88
N VAL A 135 -0.40 5.90 -0.68
CA VAL A 135 -0.72 5.35 0.64
C VAL A 135 -0.29 3.89 0.70
N CYS A 136 0.56 3.55 1.66
CA CYS A 136 1.08 2.21 1.86
C CYS A 136 0.74 1.68 3.24
N ALA A 137 0.50 0.37 3.35
CA ALA A 137 0.35 -0.32 4.63
C ALA A 137 0.95 -1.73 4.57
N GLN A 138 1.21 -2.33 5.72
CA GLN A 138 1.82 -3.66 5.82
C GLN A 138 0.89 -4.80 5.38
N SER A 139 -0.43 -4.62 5.48
CA SER A 139 -1.40 -5.64 5.12
C SER A 139 -2.39 -5.15 4.06
N ASN A 140 -2.86 -6.06 3.20
CA ASN A 140 -3.90 -5.76 2.23
C ASN A 140 -5.18 -5.24 2.90
N MET A 141 -5.57 -5.83 4.03
CA MET A 141 -6.74 -5.41 4.80
C MET A 141 -6.63 -3.96 5.28
N ALA A 142 -5.47 -3.51 5.73
CA ALA A 142 -5.26 -2.13 6.15
C ALA A 142 -5.31 -1.16 4.96
N VAL A 143 -4.74 -1.54 3.81
CA VAL A 143 -4.83 -0.74 2.57
C VAL A 143 -6.28 -0.64 2.12
N ASP A 144 -7.03 -1.74 2.10
CA ASP A 144 -8.43 -1.76 1.69
C ASP A 144 -9.29 -0.89 2.60
N TRP A 145 -9.09 -0.98 3.90
CA TRP A 145 -9.84 -0.18 4.87
C TRP A 145 -9.59 1.33 4.74
N ILE A 146 -8.33 1.74 4.58
CA ILE A 146 -8.00 3.15 4.33
C ILE A 146 -8.60 3.60 2.99
N SER A 147 -8.49 2.75 1.95
CA SER A 147 -9.04 3.03 0.63
C SER A 147 -10.55 3.23 0.66
N GLU A 148 -11.30 2.39 1.38
CA GLU A 148 -12.73 2.58 1.58
C GLU A 148 -13.05 3.94 2.19
N LYS A 149 -12.34 4.35 3.24
CA LYS A 149 -12.53 5.64 3.90
C LYS A 149 -12.24 6.82 2.98
N LEU A 150 -11.26 6.70 2.11
CA LEU A 150 -10.94 7.72 1.12
C LEU A 150 -12.02 7.80 0.03
N VAL A 151 -12.54 6.66 -0.43
CA VAL A 151 -13.66 6.60 -1.37
C VAL A 151 -14.92 7.20 -0.77
N ASP A 152 -15.24 6.89 0.49
CA ASP A 152 -16.39 7.46 1.23
C ASP A 152 -16.31 9.00 1.31
N ARG A 153 -15.11 9.57 1.28
CA ARG A 153 -14.86 11.02 1.21
C ARG A 153 -14.90 11.58 -0.22
N GLY A 154 -15.19 10.75 -1.22
CA GLY A 154 -15.23 11.17 -2.62
C GLY A 154 -13.86 11.28 -3.29
N ILE A 155 -12.81 10.78 -2.66
CA ILE A 155 -11.45 10.80 -3.23
C ILE A 155 -11.32 9.71 -4.30
N ASN A 156 -10.70 10.08 -5.42
CA ASN A 156 -10.43 9.14 -6.49
C ASN A 156 -9.26 8.21 -6.12
N VAL A 157 -9.55 6.95 -5.80
CA VAL A 157 -8.57 5.96 -5.34
C VAL A 157 -8.25 4.96 -6.44
N LEU A 158 -6.97 4.67 -6.65
CA LEU A 158 -6.49 3.52 -7.40
C LEU A 158 -5.89 2.51 -6.44
N ARG A 159 -6.50 1.33 -6.34
CA ARG A 159 -6.04 0.24 -5.49
C ARG A 159 -5.03 -0.63 -6.22
N ILE A 160 -3.75 -0.50 -5.85
CA ILE A 160 -2.65 -1.28 -6.45
C ILE A 160 -2.37 -2.51 -5.58
N GLY A 161 -2.21 -3.67 -6.20
CA GLY A 161 -1.87 -4.93 -5.55
C GLY A 161 -2.50 -6.13 -6.25
N ASN A 162 -2.26 -7.33 -5.72
CA ASN A 162 -2.82 -8.55 -6.30
C ASN A 162 -4.35 -8.57 -6.13
N PRO A 163 -5.16 -8.61 -7.22
CA PRO A 163 -6.62 -8.59 -7.16
C PRO A 163 -7.23 -9.71 -6.30
N THR A 164 -6.57 -10.87 -6.21
CA THR A 164 -7.06 -12.01 -5.40
C THR A 164 -6.99 -11.74 -3.88
N ARG A 165 -6.30 -10.69 -3.46
CA ARG A 165 -6.11 -10.29 -2.06
C ARG A 165 -6.81 -8.97 -1.72
N VAL A 166 -7.59 -8.43 -2.64
CA VAL A 166 -8.38 -7.21 -2.46
C VAL A 166 -9.78 -7.60 -2.02
N ASN A 167 -10.37 -6.87 -1.07
CA ASN A 167 -11.75 -7.13 -0.66
C ASN A 167 -12.75 -6.75 -1.76
N ASP A 168 -13.95 -7.33 -1.72
CA ASP A 168 -14.96 -7.18 -2.77
C ASP A 168 -15.35 -5.71 -3.02
N LYS A 169 -15.40 -4.89 -1.98
CA LYS A 169 -15.74 -3.47 -2.08
C LYS A 169 -14.72 -2.67 -2.85
N MET A 170 -13.45 -3.06 -2.74
CA MET A 170 -12.33 -2.35 -3.37
C MET A 170 -11.94 -2.93 -4.74
N LEU A 171 -12.51 -4.07 -5.16
CA LEU A 171 -12.22 -4.68 -6.46
C LEU A 171 -12.46 -3.73 -7.64
N GLY A 172 -13.54 -2.95 -7.61
CA GLY A 172 -13.85 -1.96 -8.64
C GLY A 172 -12.83 -0.82 -8.77
N PHE A 173 -11.97 -0.64 -7.76
CA PHE A 173 -10.94 0.40 -7.71
C PHE A 173 -9.55 -0.12 -8.09
N THR A 174 -9.41 -1.41 -8.41
CA THR A 174 -8.16 -1.99 -8.92
C THR A 174 -7.86 -1.49 -10.34
N TYR A 175 -6.58 -1.53 -10.71
CA TYR A 175 -6.16 -1.12 -12.05
C TYR A 175 -6.88 -1.92 -13.13
N GLU A 176 -6.96 -3.24 -12.98
CA GLU A 176 -7.58 -4.15 -13.95
C GLU A 176 -9.05 -3.79 -14.18
N ARG A 177 -9.83 -3.63 -13.09
CA ARG A 177 -11.25 -3.30 -13.19
C ARG A 177 -11.50 -1.89 -13.73
N ARG A 178 -10.68 -0.92 -13.34
CA ARG A 178 -10.76 0.44 -13.91
C ARG A 178 -10.39 0.48 -15.39
N PHE A 179 -9.40 -0.29 -15.79
CA PHE A 179 -9.00 -0.43 -17.18
C PHE A 179 -10.12 -1.05 -18.02
N GLU A 180 -10.71 -2.18 -17.55
CA GLU A 180 -11.82 -2.87 -18.20
C GLU A 180 -13.08 -2.01 -18.29
N SER A 181 -13.34 -1.14 -17.31
CA SER A 181 -14.51 -0.25 -17.28
C SER A 181 -14.31 1.07 -18.01
N HIS A 182 -13.14 1.33 -18.59
CA HIS A 182 -12.88 2.55 -19.32
C HIS A 182 -13.74 2.60 -20.62
N PRO A 183 -14.36 3.73 -20.97
CA PRO A 183 -15.20 3.85 -22.17
C PRO A 183 -14.51 3.42 -23.48
N ASP A 184 -13.20 3.63 -23.56
CA ASP A 184 -12.41 3.29 -24.74
C ASP A 184 -11.88 1.84 -24.74
N TYR A 185 -12.15 1.08 -23.66
CA TYR A 185 -11.69 -0.32 -23.54
C TYR A 185 -12.11 -1.20 -24.72
N PRO A 186 -13.37 -1.15 -25.25
CA PRO A 186 -13.77 -1.92 -26.41
C PRO A 186 -12.98 -1.59 -27.67
N GLN A 187 -12.55 -0.34 -27.82
CA GLN A 187 -11.78 0.10 -29.00
C GLN A 187 -10.37 -0.49 -29.04
N LEU A 188 -9.77 -0.78 -27.89
CA LEU A 188 -8.46 -1.45 -27.82
C LEU A 188 -8.48 -2.86 -28.42
N TRP A 189 -9.60 -3.56 -28.34
CA TRP A 189 -9.75 -4.90 -28.93
C TRP A 189 -10.01 -4.86 -30.43
N ALA A 190 -10.54 -3.74 -30.95
CA ALA A 190 -10.75 -3.57 -32.39
C ALA A 190 -9.45 -3.27 -33.17
N ILE A 191 -8.37 -2.93 -32.46
CA ILE A 191 -7.06 -2.59 -33.05
C ILE A 191 -6.14 -3.85 -33.14
N ARG A 192 -6.53 -4.96 -32.52
CA ARG A 192 -5.83 -6.24 -32.59
C ARG A 192 -6.40 -7.09 -33.71
#